data_ee50c6f8190f578f5e4b05a78c5cffb5
#
_entry.id   ee50c6f8190f578f5e4b05a78c5cffb5
#
_cell.length_a   1.000
_cell.length_b   1.000
_cell.length_c   1.000
_cell.angle_alpha   90.00
_cell.angle_beta   90.00
_cell.angle_gamma   90.00
#
_symmetry.space_group_name_H-M   'P 1'
#
loop_
_entity.id
_entity.type
_entity.pdbx_description
1 polymer ?
#
loop_
_entity_poly.entity_id
_entity_poly.type
_entity_poly.pdbx_seq_one_letter_code
_entity_poly.pdbx_strand_id
1 'polypeptide(L)'
;MILKKSCISAALLLILLPGGILRAQSREGSAFDQSKFVPDIAFILDVSGVARDMANEKYYSLSFPGFSYPFLNQPGTSGLNAHRGMNFNYGEMSLYSVVDPYFDLFAVIGLSPDGAGLEEAYFTTRKLPYGFQVKAGKFLASFGRVNEQHEHYWNFANRPLIATALFGEEGLNEIGAQATWVAPTSFYLMFGAEVLNGDNEQSFGSTGLNNPQGNVVVNGVQGPNLYIGFARSSFDIEDASILFGVSNAMGTTRHDLAFSSAGIAGEAVDANTDIVGGDLTVKYSLDAIRFIMFQSEYMYRVMNGTEYAHDSSNVVSSVGLDKHHSGFYAQAVAKLDQRWNIGVRYDLLMQNDVSLGGTNQHMPYNLPRYSSMIEYSPTEFSRLRLQIDRDESRFVQTSGGWSQQPYTQVILQANFTIGAHGAHAF
;
A
#
# COMPACT_ATOMS: atom_id res chain seq x y z
N MET A 1 34.04 -9.96 -15.56
CA MET A 1 34.74 -8.65 -15.49
C MET A 1 33.94 -7.84 -14.48
N ILE A 2 34.54 -7.63 -13.30
CA ILE A 2 33.84 -7.17 -12.08
C ILE A 2 33.61 -5.65 -12.19
N LEU A 3 32.38 -5.20 -12.27
CA LEU A 3 32.03 -3.78 -12.13
C LEU A 3 31.82 -3.47 -10.65
N LYS A 4 32.72 -2.64 -10.11
CA LYS A 4 32.66 -2.07 -8.76
C LYS A 4 31.49 -1.10 -8.69
N LYS A 5 30.52 -1.38 -7.82
CA LYS A 5 29.56 -0.38 -7.35
C LYS A 5 30.28 0.59 -6.42
N SER A 6 30.34 1.87 -6.81
CA SER A 6 30.86 2.95 -5.97
C SER A 6 29.79 3.34 -4.96
N CYS A 7 29.98 2.99 -3.69
CA CYS A 7 29.25 3.57 -2.57
C CYS A 7 29.70 5.02 -2.39
N ILE A 8 28.80 5.97 -2.59
CA ILE A 8 29.01 7.37 -2.19
C ILE A 8 28.57 7.45 -0.71
N SER A 9 29.57 7.39 0.19
CA SER A 9 29.37 7.70 1.60
C SER A 9 29.24 9.22 1.74
N ALA A 10 28.05 9.72 2.05
CA ALA A 10 27.85 11.09 2.48
C ALA A 10 28.33 11.22 3.93
N ALA A 11 29.55 11.69 4.12
CA ALA A 11 30.08 12.05 5.44
C ALA A 11 29.44 13.37 5.89
N LEU A 12 28.61 13.31 6.93
CA LEU A 12 28.13 14.51 7.63
C LEU A 12 29.26 15.12 8.42
N LEU A 13 29.84 16.20 7.89
CA LEU A 13 30.92 16.97 8.54
C LEU A 13 30.27 17.92 9.55
N LEU A 14 30.30 17.57 10.84
CA LEU A 14 29.96 18.50 11.94
C LEU A 14 31.10 19.48 12.09
N ILE A 15 30.94 20.70 11.59
CA ILE A 15 31.88 21.80 11.84
C ILE A 15 31.51 22.45 13.18
N LEU A 16 32.28 22.14 14.23
CA LEU A 16 32.28 22.88 15.47
C LEU A 16 33.03 24.22 15.26
N LEU A 17 32.29 25.31 15.13
CA LEU A 17 32.86 26.66 15.19
C LEU A 17 32.88 27.12 16.66
N PRO A 18 34.00 27.77 17.10
CA PRO A 18 34.12 28.26 18.48
C PRO A 18 33.21 29.45 18.72
N GLY A 19 32.64 29.50 19.93
CA GLY A 19 31.66 30.45 20.36
C GLY A 19 32.05 31.92 20.21
N GLY A 20 31.39 32.57 19.27
CA GLY A 20 31.25 34.03 19.25
C GLY A 20 29.85 34.35 19.74
N ILE A 21 29.75 35.12 20.85
CA ILE A 21 28.48 35.66 21.33
C ILE A 21 28.01 36.71 20.32
N LEU A 22 27.22 36.28 19.34
CA LEU A 22 26.45 37.19 18.49
C LEU A 22 25.22 37.62 19.29
N ARG A 23 25.26 38.84 19.82
CA ARG A 23 24.03 39.53 20.27
C ARG A 23 23.10 39.64 19.07
N ALA A 24 22.06 38.86 19.09
CA ALA A 24 20.93 39.02 18.18
C ALA A 24 20.29 40.38 18.44
N GLN A 25 20.48 41.34 17.54
CA GLN A 25 19.66 42.55 17.48
C GLN A 25 18.24 42.09 17.10
N SER A 26 17.32 42.31 18.02
CA SER A 26 15.88 42.20 17.74
C SER A 26 15.52 43.24 16.66
N ARG A 27 15.39 42.82 15.42
CA ARG A 27 14.73 43.60 14.38
C ARG A 27 13.22 43.49 14.61
N GLU A 28 12.63 44.48 15.22
CA GLU A 28 11.19 44.70 15.13
C GLU A 28 10.82 44.89 13.66
N GLY A 29 9.91 44.06 13.15
CA GLY A 29 9.28 44.26 11.86
C GLY A 29 9.69 43.35 10.70
N SER A 30 10.11 42.10 10.95
CA SER A 30 10.21 41.10 9.88
C SER A 30 8.83 40.54 9.57
N ALA A 31 8.30 40.73 8.36
CA ALA A 31 7.08 40.10 7.87
C ALA A 31 7.22 38.56 7.77
N PHE A 32 8.42 38.03 7.96
CA PHE A 32 8.77 36.62 7.99
C PHE A 32 9.29 36.26 9.38
N ASP A 33 8.39 35.87 10.28
CA ASP A 33 8.76 35.22 11.51
C ASP A 33 9.03 33.74 11.21
N GLN A 34 10.29 33.33 11.33
CA GLN A 34 10.74 31.98 11.02
C GLN A 34 10.04 30.90 11.88
N SER A 35 9.49 31.28 13.04
CA SER A 35 8.67 30.41 13.89
C SER A 35 7.34 29.97 13.25
N LYS A 36 6.85 30.73 12.24
CA LYS A 36 5.63 30.40 11.48
C LYS A 36 5.85 29.39 10.36
N PHE A 37 7.09 29.02 10.08
CA PHE A 37 7.49 28.09 9.03
C PHE A 37 8.14 26.82 9.56
N VAL A 38 8.04 26.54 10.87
CA VAL A 38 8.45 25.26 11.44
C VAL A 38 7.43 24.21 11.00
N PRO A 39 7.82 23.18 10.26
CA PRO A 39 6.90 22.10 9.90
C PRO A 39 6.42 21.38 11.15
N ASP A 40 5.19 20.92 11.12
CA ASP A 40 4.71 19.91 12.06
C ASP A 40 5.44 18.60 11.74
N ILE A 41 6.11 18.05 12.74
CA ILE A 41 6.88 16.82 12.62
C ILE A 41 6.26 15.77 13.53
N ALA A 42 5.99 14.59 13.00
CA ALA A 42 5.66 13.41 13.77
C ALA A 42 6.63 12.27 13.47
N PHE A 43 6.84 11.39 14.44
CA PHE A 43 7.58 10.17 14.27
C PHE A 43 6.77 9.00 14.82
N ILE A 44 6.65 7.93 14.03
CA ILE A 44 5.94 6.72 14.37
C ILE A 44 6.93 5.57 14.37
N LEU A 45 6.86 4.71 15.37
CA LEU A 45 7.63 3.48 15.47
C LEU A 45 6.67 2.31 15.60
N ASP A 46 6.82 1.31 14.74
CA ASP A 46 6.07 0.06 14.81
C ASP A 46 7.00 -1.14 14.91
N VAL A 47 6.76 -1.96 15.93
CA VAL A 47 7.50 -3.20 16.18
C VAL A 47 6.54 -4.34 16.51
N SER A 48 6.92 -5.58 16.22
CA SER A 48 6.08 -6.72 16.57
C SER A 48 6.88 -7.96 16.97
N GLY A 49 6.22 -8.82 17.73
CA GLY A 49 6.62 -10.20 17.98
C GLY A 49 5.65 -11.16 17.30
N VAL A 50 6.14 -12.07 16.48
CA VAL A 50 5.33 -13.02 15.71
C VAL A 50 5.63 -14.46 16.13
N ALA A 51 4.59 -15.17 16.53
CA ALA A 51 4.59 -16.62 16.65
C ALA A 51 3.75 -17.21 15.50
N ARG A 52 4.36 -18.07 14.69
CA ARG A 52 3.72 -18.72 13.53
C ARG A 52 3.99 -20.22 13.59
N ASP A 53 3.00 -21.05 13.30
CA ASP A 53 3.10 -22.51 13.27
C ASP A 53 3.85 -23.05 12.03
N MET A 54 4.43 -22.17 11.24
CA MET A 54 5.21 -22.44 10.04
C MET A 54 6.60 -21.81 10.14
N ALA A 55 7.64 -22.49 9.64
CA ALA A 55 9.00 -21.97 9.55
C ALA A 55 9.10 -20.82 8.55
N ASN A 56 10.05 -19.90 8.75
CA ASN A 56 10.22 -18.71 7.90
C ASN A 56 10.53 -19.09 6.44
N GLU A 57 11.42 -20.06 6.21
CA GLU A 57 11.82 -20.48 4.88
C GLU A 57 10.63 -20.99 4.06
N LYS A 58 9.73 -21.72 4.72
CA LYS A 58 8.51 -22.20 4.10
C LYS A 58 7.52 -21.05 3.86
N TYR A 59 7.36 -20.16 4.82
CA TYR A 59 6.48 -18.99 4.70
C TYR A 59 6.87 -18.10 3.52
N TYR A 60 8.19 -17.87 3.31
CA TYR A 60 8.69 -17.04 2.21
C TYR A 60 8.51 -17.67 0.82
N SER A 61 8.26 -18.98 0.75
CA SER A 61 7.99 -19.66 -0.53
C SER A 61 6.51 -19.67 -0.93
N LEU A 62 5.63 -19.10 -0.09
CA LEU A 62 4.19 -19.10 -0.33
C LEU A 62 3.79 -17.96 -1.28
N SER A 63 2.76 -18.22 -2.09
CA SER A 63 2.19 -17.24 -3.01
C SER A 63 0.66 -17.30 -3.01
N PHE A 64 0.04 -16.33 -3.64
CA PHE A 64 -1.38 -16.36 -4.04
C PHE A 64 -1.46 -16.86 -5.50
N PRO A 65 -1.80 -18.15 -5.74
CA PRO A 65 -1.81 -18.69 -7.09
C PRO A 65 -2.65 -17.83 -8.05
N GLY A 66 -2.10 -17.50 -9.20
CA GLY A 66 -2.78 -16.72 -10.23
C GLY A 66 -2.88 -15.21 -9.96
N PHE A 67 -3.04 -14.80 -8.71
CA PHE A 67 -3.23 -13.39 -8.34
C PHE A 67 -1.97 -12.57 -8.38
N SER A 68 -0.92 -13.05 -7.72
CA SER A 68 0.33 -12.34 -7.55
C SER A 68 1.50 -13.14 -8.12
N TYR A 69 2.53 -12.42 -8.49
CA TYR A 69 3.80 -13.00 -8.90
C TYR A 69 4.63 -13.36 -7.65
N PRO A 70 5.53 -14.37 -7.75
CA PRO A 70 6.21 -14.97 -6.58
C PRO A 70 7.20 -14.05 -5.84
N PHE A 71 7.35 -12.80 -6.25
CA PHE A 71 8.31 -11.87 -5.62
C PHE A 71 7.94 -11.40 -4.21
N LEU A 72 6.69 -11.52 -3.80
CA LEU A 72 6.21 -11.04 -2.50
C LEU A 72 6.88 -11.70 -1.28
N ASN A 73 7.62 -12.79 -1.48
CA ASN A 73 8.18 -13.55 -0.37
C ASN A 73 9.67 -13.90 -0.57
N GLN A 74 10.44 -13.04 -1.21
CA GLN A 74 11.90 -13.22 -1.29
C GLN A 74 12.52 -13.15 0.12
N PRO A 75 13.46 -14.01 0.48
CA PRO A 75 14.20 -13.90 1.75
C PRO A 75 14.85 -12.52 1.85
N GLY A 76 14.49 -11.76 2.88
CA GLY A 76 14.99 -10.41 3.10
C GLY A 76 14.04 -9.28 2.67
N THR A 77 12.82 -9.58 2.19
CA THR A 77 11.81 -8.54 2.00
C THR A 77 11.32 -8.04 3.35
N SER A 78 11.35 -6.74 3.52
CA SER A 78 10.93 -6.01 4.74
C SER A 78 9.41 -5.84 4.79
N GLY A 79 8.65 -6.94 4.70
CA GLY A 79 7.20 -6.89 4.88
C GLY A 79 6.81 -6.78 6.34
N LEU A 80 5.61 -6.28 6.62
CA LEU A 80 5.03 -6.24 7.96
C LEU A 80 4.91 -7.64 8.55
N ASN A 81 5.42 -7.84 9.77
CA ASN A 81 5.33 -9.10 10.50
C ASN A 81 5.95 -10.31 9.77
N ALA A 82 6.97 -10.06 8.93
CA ALA A 82 7.52 -11.05 8.00
C ALA A 82 8.18 -12.24 8.70
N HIS A 83 8.88 -12.01 9.80
CA HIS A 83 9.68 -13.04 10.49
C HIS A 83 8.97 -13.59 11.72
N ARG A 84 9.16 -14.87 12.01
CA ARG A 84 8.91 -15.40 13.35
C ARG A 84 9.91 -14.77 14.31
N GLY A 85 9.44 -14.35 15.51
CA GLY A 85 10.25 -13.61 16.47
C GLY A 85 10.00 -12.12 16.39
N MET A 86 11.02 -11.32 16.65
CA MET A 86 10.89 -9.86 16.70
C MET A 86 11.05 -9.25 15.31
N ASN A 87 10.17 -8.29 14.99
CA ASN A 87 10.21 -7.51 13.77
C ASN A 87 10.28 -6.02 14.12
N PHE A 88 11.12 -5.30 13.41
CA PHE A 88 11.01 -3.86 13.22
C PHE A 88 10.19 -3.67 11.95
N ASN A 89 8.92 -3.32 12.09
CA ASN A 89 8.04 -3.20 10.93
C ASN A 89 8.38 -1.95 10.13
N TYR A 90 8.39 -0.79 10.78
CA TYR A 90 8.82 0.49 10.19
C TYR A 90 9.06 1.56 11.26
N GLY A 91 9.87 2.56 10.91
CA GLY A 91 9.83 3.89 11.47
C GLY A 91 9.32 4.85 10.41
N GLU A 92 8.48 5.79 10.76
CA GLU A 92 7.92 6.76 9.82
C GLU A 92 8.10 8.16 10.36
N MET A 93 8.66 9.06 9.56
CA MET A 93 8.74 10.48 9.89
C MET A 93 7.89 11.27 8.92
N SER A 94 6.84 11.90 9.42
CA SER A 94 5.98 12.78 8.63
C SER A 94 6.29 14.25 8.88
N LEU A 95 6.17 15.04 7.82
CA LEU A 95 6.39 16.48 7.79
C LEU A 95 5.20 17.14 7.11
N TYR A 96 4.57 18.08 7.79
CA TYR A 96 3.52 18.91 7.20
C TYR A 96 3.85 20.40 7.38
N SER A 97 3.69 21.19 6.34
CA SER A 97 3.85 22.64 6.41
C SER A 97 2.96 23.37 5.42
N VAL A 98 2.44 24.49 5.85
CA VAL A 98 1.88 25.50 4.94
C VAL A 98 3.02 26.19 4.24
N VAL A 99 3.09 26.08 2.92
CA VAL A 99 4.12 26.73 2.09
C VAL A 99 3.82 28.22 1.96
N ASP A 100 2.61 28.52 1.53
CA ASP A 100 2.11 29.87 1.32
C ASP A 100 0.55 29.90 1.33
N PRO A 101 -0.14 31.02 1.04
CA PRO A 101 -1.61 31.04 1.00
C PRO A 101 -2.27 30.10 -0.01
N TYR A 102 -1.51 29.51 -0.92
CA TYR A 102 -2.01 28.69 -2.05
C TYR A 102 -1.71 27.22 -1.93
N PHE A 103 -0.62 26.83 -1.20
CA PHE A 103 -0.13 25.47 -1.17
C PHE A 103 0.20 24.98 0.24
N ASP A 104 -0.08 23.71 0.50
CA ASP A 104 0.46 22.90 1.59
C ASP A 104 1.46 21.89 1.02
N LEU A 105 2.45 21.52 1.82
CA LEU A 105 3.41 20.45 1.55
C LEU A 105 3.26 19.36 2.60
N PHE A 106 3.24 18.12 2.15
CA PHE A 106 3.31 16.93 2.98
C PHE A 106 4.44 16.02 2.50
N ALA A 107 5.18 15.42 3.43
CA ALA A 107 6.19 14.41 3.11
C ALA A 107 6.24 13.34 4.20
N VAL A 108 6.46 12.10 3.79
CA VAL A 108 6.66 10.93 4.66
C VAL A 108 7.94 10.22 4.25
N ILE A 109 8.81 9.99 5.24
CA ILE A 109 10.06 9.26 5.07
C ILE A 109 9.96 7.99 5.91
N GLY A 110 9.93 6.85 5.24
CA GLY A 110 10.01 5.54 5.85
C GLY A 110 11.44 5.21 6.28
N LEU A 111 11.57 4.62 7.44
CA LEU A 111 12.84 4.18 8.02
C LEU A 111 12.78 2.68 8.30
N SER A 112 13.78 1.95 7.84
CA SER A 112 13.97 0.54 8.10
C SER A 112 15.40 0.25 8.55
N PRO A 113 15.73 -0.94 9.05
CA PRO A 113 17.10 -1.34 9.33
C PRO A 113 18.01 -1.26 8.09
N ASP A 114 17.47 -1.36 6.90
CA ASP A 114 18.21 -1.36 5.62
C ASP A 114 18.41 0.05 5.05
N GLY A 115 17.71 1.06 5.57
CA GLY A 115 17.85 2.46 5.14
C GLY A 115 16.62 3.32 5.32
N ALA A 116 16.63 4.46 4.62
CA ALA A 116 15.51 5.39 4.57
C ALA A 116 15.00 5.53 3.13
N GLY A 117 13.69 5.61 2.97
CA GLY A 117 13.02 5.79 1.69
C GLY A 117 11.96 6.88 1.72
N LEU A 118 11.76 7.57 0.59
CA LEU A 118 10.65 8.51 0.45
C LEU A 118 9.36 7.74 0.17
N GLU A 119 8.44 7.73 1.11
CA GLU A 119 7.11 7.12 0.93
C GLU A 119 6.17 8.09 0.23
N GLU A 120 5.99 9.29 0.76
CA GLU A 120 5.17 10.31 0.14
C GLU A 120 5.90 11.67 0.12
N ALA A 121 5.72 12.44 -0.94
CA ALA A 121 6.06 13.86 -0.99
C ALA A 121 5.20 14.55 -2.04
N TYR A 122 4.27 15.38 -1.60
CA TYR A 122 3.34 16.05 -2.49
C TYR A 122 2.94 17.43 -1.96
N PHE A 123 2.45 18.27 -2.87
CA PHE A 123 1.75 19.48 -2.49
C PHE A 123 0.25 19.36 -2.78
N THR A 124 -0.54 20.14 -2.04
CA THR A 124 -1.96 20.32 -2.31
C THR A 124 -2.29 21.80 -2.43
N THR A 125 -3.23 22.13 -3.32
CA THR A 125 -3.76 23.49 -3.44
C THR A 125 -4.77 23.77 -2.32
N ARG A 126 -4.74 25.00 -1.76
CA ARG A 126 -5.59 25.39 -0.62
C ARG A 126 -6.90 26.09 -1.05
N LYS A 127 -6.86 26.86 -2.12
CA LYS A 127 -7.91 27.81 -2.47
C LYS A 127 -8.22 27.82 -3.96
N LEU A 128 -8.61 26.69 -4.50
CA LEU A 128 -9.21 26.67 -5.83
C LEU A 128 -10.72 26.97 -5.74
N PRO A 129 -11.28 27.72 -6.70
CA PRO A 129 -12.71 28.02 -6.72
C PRO A 129 -13.55 26.76 -6.94
N TYR A 130 -14.84 26.86 -6.58
CA TYR A 130 -15.87 25.87 -6.90
C TYR A 130 -15.65 24.46 -6.29
N GLY A 131 -14.87 24.34 -5.21
CA GLY A 131 -14.63 23.05 -4.54
C GLY A 131 -13.60 22.14 -5.21
N PHE A 132 -12.77 22.70 -6.09
CA PHE A 132 -11.63 21.98 -6.68
C PHE A 132 -10.42 21.98 -5.77
N GLN A 133 -9.67 20.86 -5.79
CA GLN A 133 -8.33 20.74 -5.22
C GLN A 133 -7.44 19.96 -6.19
N VAL A 134 -6.15 20.30 -6.22
CA VAL A 134 -5.12 19.56 -6.95
C VAL A 134 -4.05 19.12 -5.96
N LYS A 135 -3.64 17.86 -6.09
CA LYS A 135 -2.49 17.25 -5.40
C LYS A 135 -1.51 16.77 -6.46
N ALA A 136 -0.20 16.97 -6.26
CA ALA A 136 0.82 16.41 -7.16
C ALA A 136 2.13 16.13 -6.42
N GLY A 137 2.78 15.04 -6.82
CA GLY A 137 3.99 14.50 -6.23
C GLY A 137 3.94 12.98 -6.18
N LYS A 138 4.56 12.39 -5.15
CA LYS A 138 4.46 10.95 -4.82
C LYS A 138 3.46 10.80 -3.68
N PHE A 139 2.44 9.96 -3.86
CA PHE A 139 1.38 9.77 -2.87
C PHE A 139 0.66 8.44 -3.01
N LEU A 140 0.00 8.01 -1.94
CA LEU A 140 -0.92 6.88 -1.96
C LEU A 140 -2.14 7.24 -2.81
N ALA A 141 -2.39 6.45 -3.85
CA ALA A 141 -3.47 6.69 -4.80
C ALA A 141 -4.85 6.46 -4.17
N SER A 142 -5.84 7.23 -4.62
CA SER A 142 -7.20 7.24 -4.08
C SER A 142 -8.04 6.10 -4.66
N PHE A 143 -7.61 4.86 -4.45
CA PHE A 143 -8.34 3.66 -4.82
C PHE A 143 -8.85 2.94 -3.56
N GLY A 144 -10.18 2.88 -3.38
CA GLY A 144 -10.79 2.33 -2.18
C GLY A 144 -10.47 3.14 -0.92
N ARG A 145 -10.58 2.51 0.26
CA ARG A 145 -10.36 3.15 1.55
C ARG A 145 -8.99 2.83 2.15
N VAL A 146 -8.57 1.55 2.07
CA VAL A 146 -7.34 1.09 2.73
C VAL A 146 -6.09 1.60 2.01
N ASN A 147 -6.12 1.75 0.69
CA ASN A 147 -4.95 2.17 -0.06
C ASN A 147 -4.48 3.59 0.26
N GLU A 148 -5.36 4.48 0.71
CA GLU A 148 -5.01 5.85 1.12
C GLU A 148 -4.45 5.95 2.55
N GLN A 149 -4.37 4.83 3.27
CA GLN A 149 -4.01 4.81 4.68
C GLN A 149 -2.65 4.17 4.88
N HIS A 150 -1.77 4.87 5.60
CA HIS A 150 -0.56 4.26 6.15
C HIS A 150 -0.91 3.17 7.17
N GLU A 151 0.02 2.26 7.40
CA GLU A 151 -0.17 1.04 8.20
C GLU A 151 -0.59 1.33 9.64
N HIS A 152 -0.12 2.44 10.20
CA HIS A 152 -0.49 2.84 11.57
C HIS A 152 -1.96 3.26 11.74
N TYR A 153 -2.68 3.53 10.64
CA TYR A 153 -4.12 3.78 10.67
C TYR A 153 -4.96 2.51 10.56
N TRP A 154 -4.37 1.37 10.17
CA TRP A 154 -5.13 0.13 10.01
C TRP A 154 -5.60 -0.44 11.34
N ASN A 155 -6.79 -1.01 11.33
CA ASN A 155 -7.36 -1.67 12.49
C ASN A 155 -6.71 -3.03 12.80
N PHE A 156 -6.08 -3.65 11.81
CA PHE A 156 -5.38 -4.93 11.91
C PHE A 156 -3.89 -4.75 11.60
N ALA A 157 -3.06 -5.67 12.10
CA ALA A 157 -1.60 -5.60 11.95
C ALA A 157 -1.09 -5.98 10.54
N ASN A 158 -1.99 -6.28 9.62
CA ASN A 158 -1.67 -6.65 8.24
C ASN A 158 -2.73 -6.10 7.27
N ARG A 159 -2.29 -5.90 6.03
CA ARG A 159 -3.15 -5.44 4.93
C ARG A 159 -4.23 -6.48 4.59
N PRO A 160 -5.44 -6.09 4.14
CA PRO A 160 -6.42 -7.02 3.58
C PRO A 160 -5.88 -7.83 2.40
N LEU A 161 -6.25 -9.12 2.31
CA LEU A 161 -5.71 -10.02 1.28
C LEU A 161 -5.90 -9.51 -0.14
N ILE A 162 -7.09 -8.99 -0.46
CA ILE A 162 -7.36 -8.53 -1.83
C ILE A 162 -6.48 -7.34 -2.21
N ALA A 163 -6.24 -6.41 -1.29
CA ALA A 163 -5.37 -5.27 -1.53
C ALA A 163 -3.91 -5.73 -1.71
N THR A 164 -3.41 -6.65 -0.86
CA THR A 164 -2.07 -7.25 -1.02
C THR A 164 -1.95 -8.03 -2.33
N ALA A 165 -2.96 -8.82 -2.70
CA ALA A 165 -2.93 -9.66 -3.90
C ALA A 165 -2.95 -8.85 -5.21
N LEU A 166 -3.60 -7.67 -5.22
CA LEU A 166 -3.71 -6.83 -6.42
C LEU A 166 -2.66 -5.72 -6.47
N PHE A 167 -2.22 -5.20 -5.33
CA PHE A 167 -1.36 -4.01 -5.28
C PHE A 167 -0.01 -4.24 -4.56
N GLY A 168 0.22 -5.42 -3.98
CA GLY A 168 1.41 -5.70 -3.18
C GLY A 168 1.35 -5.14 -1.76
N GLU A 169 2.47 -5.23 -1.04
CA GLU A 169 2.57 -4.78 0.35
C GLU A 169 2.54 -3.25 0.45
N GLU A 170 3.15 -2.53 -0.49
CA GLU A 170 3.19 -1.06 -0.50
C GLU A 170 1.93 -0.41 -1.08
N GLY A 171 1.07 -1.19 -1.76
CA GLY A 171 -0.14 -0.67 -2.40
C GLY A 171 0.13 0.13 -3.68
N LEU A 172 -0.81 1.00 -4.04
CA LEU A 172 -0.65 1.97 -5.12
C LEU A 172 -0.05 3.25 -4.53
N ASN A 173 1.28 3.33 -4.47
CA ASN A 173 2.03 4.49 -4.03
C ASN A 173 2.82 5.05 -5.22
N GLU A 174 2.30 6.10 -5.85
CA GLU A 174 2.66 6.49 -7.21
C GLU A 174 3.07 7.95 -7.33
N ILE A 175 3.87 8.25 -8.35
CA ILE A 175 4.19 9.63 -8.74
C ILE A 175 3.17 10.09 -9.78
N GLY A 176 2.55 11.26 -9.55
CA GLY A 176 1.63 11.85 -10.52
C GLY A 176 0.85 13.03 -9.98
N ALA A 177 -0.35 13.21 -10.52
CA ALA A 177 -1.24 14.30 -10.14
C ALA A 177 -2.68 13.79 -9.96
N GLN A 178 -3.38 14.40 -9.02
CA GLN A 178 -4.79 14.18 -8.72
C GLN A 178 -5.54 15.51 -8.80
N ALA A 179 -6.75 15.47 -9.33
CA ALA A 179 -7.72 16.54 -9.22
C ALA A 179 -8.98 16.02 -8.55
N THR A 180 -9.49 16.73 -7.54
CA THR A 180 -10.76 16.43 -6.88
C THR A 180 -11.73 17.59 -6.98
N TRP A 181 -13.01 17.26 -6.94
CA TRP A 181 -14.10 18.21 -6.93
C TRP A 181 -15.19 17.79 -5.95
N VAL A 182 -15.46 18.66 -4.99
CA VAL A 182 -16.58 18.49 -4.05
C VAL A 182 -17.81 19.16 -4.64
N ALA A 183 -18.83 18.35 -4.94
CA ALA A 183 -20.07 18.85 -5.54
C ALA A 183 -20.87 19.68 -4.52
N PRO A 184 -21.54 20.77 -4.97
CA PRO A 184 -22.33 21.62 -4.09
C PRO A 184 -23.70 21.01 -3.77
N THR A 185 -23.70 19.80 -3.20
CA THR A 185 -24.88 19.04 -2.78
C THR A 185 -25.17 19.24 -1.27
N SER A 186 -26.36 18.84 -0.80
CA SER A 186 -26.72 18.89 0.61
C SER A 186 -26.03 17.81 1.46
N PHE A 187 -25.38 16.85 0.84
CA PHE A 187 -24.57 15.79 1.44
C PHE A 187 -23.19 15.80 0.78
N TYR A 188 -22.20 15.23 1.46
CA TYR A 188 -20.86 15.13 0.90
C TYR A 188 -20.86 14.24 -0.34
N LEU A 189 -20.39 14.78 -1.45
CA LEU A 189 -20.18 14.06 -2.70
C LEU A 189 -18.92 14.60 -3.38
N MET A 190 -17.92 13.76 -3.55
CA MET A 190 -16.64 14.09 -4.15
C MET A 190 -16.38 13.19 -5.35
N PHE A 191 -15.89 13.79 -6.41
CA PHE A 191 -15.32 13.08 -7.56
C PHE A 191 -13.84 13.38 -7.65
N GLY A 192 -13.04 12.42 -8.10
CA GLY A 192 -11.62 12.61 -8.33
C GLY A 192 -11.12 11.84 -9.54
N ALA A 193 -10.02 12.33 -10.08
CA ALA A 193 -9.26 11.68 -11.15
C ALA A 193 -7.77 11.81 -10.88
N GLU A 194 -7.01 10.77 -11.21
CA GLU A 194 -5.57 10.71 -11.07
C GLU A 194 -4.90 10.28 -12.37
N VAL A 195 -3.72 10.83 -12.61
CA VAL A 195 -2.83 10.47 -13.71
C VAL A 195 -1.46 10.20 -13.09
N LEU A 196 -1.04 8.95 -13.14
CA LEU A 196 0.06 8.39 -12.38
C LEU A 196 1.05 7.64 -13.28
N ASN A 197 2.29 7.45 -12.81
CA ASN A 197 3.32 6.73 -13.59
C ASN A 197 2.94 5.27 -13.84
N GLY A 198 2.40 4.57 -12.83
CA GLY A 198 1.99 3.17 -12.94
C GLY A 198 3.19 2.22 -12.90
N ASP A 199 3.89 2.20 -11.77
CA ASP A 199 5.01 1.30 -11.50
C ASP A 199 4.74 0.43 -10.26
N ASN A 200 3.52 -0.13 -10.17
CA ASN A 200 3.10 -1.02 -9.09
C ASN A 200 3.56 -2.45 -9.33
N GLU A 201 4.03 -3.12 -8.27
CA GLU A 201 4.61 -4.48 -8.35
C GLU A 201 3.66 -5.56 -8.89
N GLN A 202 2.33 -5.43 -8.73
CA GLN A 202 1.39 -6.53 -9.00
C GLN A 202 0.42 -6.28 -10.15
N SER A 203 0.09 -5.04 -10.44
CA SER A 203 -0.98 -4.76 -11.40
C SER A 203 -0.60 -3.77 -12.50
N PHE A 204 0.41 -2.93 -12.29
CA PHE A 204 0.78 -1.90 -13.25
C PHE A 204 2.30 -1.85 -13.42
N GLY A 205 2.76 -1.56 -14.64
CA GLY A 205 4.18 -1.43 -14.92
C GLY A 205 4.42 -0.82 -16.29
N SER A 206 5.44 0.00 -16.41
CA SER A 206 5.77 0.77 -17.62
C SER A 206 7.05 0.30 -18.32
N THR A 207 7.86 -0.53 -17.65
CA THR A 207 9.18 -0.95 -18.15
C THR A 207 9.09 -1.84 -19.39
N GLY A 208 9.99 -1.66 -20.35
CA GLY A 208 10.10 -2.55 -21.52
C GLY A 208 10.62 -3.94 -21.13
N LEU A 209 10.23 -4.95 -21.92
CA LEU A 209 10.66 -6.34 -21.71
C LEU A 209 11.73 -6.72 -22.72
N ASN A 210 12.84 -7.23 -22.23
CA ASN A 210 13.96 -7.72 -23.05
C ASN A 210 14.09 -9.23 -22.90
N ASN A 211 14.49 -9.90 -24.01
CA ASN A 211 14.83 -11.31 -23.94
C ASN A 211 16.22 -11.54 -23.31
N PRO A 212 16.64 -12.80 -23.05
CA PRO A 212 17.95 -13.11 -22.48
C PRO A 212 19.15 -12.64 -23.29
N GLN A 213 18.97 -12.35 -24.57
CA GLN A 213 20.00 -11.82 -25.47
C GLN A 213 20.07 -10.28 -25.46
N GLY A 214 19.21 -9.61 -24.65
CA GLY A 214 19.11 -8.17 -24.56
C GLY A 214 18.32 -7.50 -25.67
N ASN A 215 17.64 -8.27 -26.55
CA ASN A 215 16.77 -7.69 -27.56
C ASN A 215 15.43 -7.29 -26.95
N VAL A 216 14.91 -6.14 -27.36
CA VAL A 216 13.60 -5.66 -26.94
C VAL A 216 12.51 -6.56 -27.55
N VAL A 217 11.68 -7.17 -26.68
CA VAL A 217 10.49 -7.94 -27.05
C VAL A 217 9.25 -7.08 -26.99
N VAL A 218 9.15 -6.24 -25.94
CA VAL A 218 8.07 -5.27 -25.77
C VAL A 218 8.68 -3.92 -25.39
N ASN A 219 8.27 -2.85 -26.06
CA ASN A 219 8.72 -1.50 -25.73
C ASN A 219 8.09 -1.03 -24.41
N GLY A 220 8.85 -0.24 -23.66
CA GLY A 220 8.33 0.46 -22.49
C GLY A 220 7.21 1.43 -22.85
N VAL A 221 6.30 1.65 -21.90
CA VAL A 221 5.22 2.64 -22.04
C VAL A 221 5.81 4.03 -21.91
N GLN A 222 5.45 4.93 -22.84
CA GLN A 222 5.88 6.33 -22.82
C GLN A 222 4.80 7.17 -22.13
N GLY A 223 5.19 7.91 -21.08
CA GLY A 223 4.28 8.82 -20.34
C GLY A 223 3.52 8.11 -19.20
N PRO A 224 2.47 8.76 -18.65
CA PRO A 224 1.68 8.16 -17.58
C PRO A 224 1.04 6.84 -18.02
N ASN A 225 1.08 5.84 -17.14
CA ASN A 225 0.59 4.49 -17.41
C ASN A 225 -0.61 4.06 -16.55
N LEU A 226 -0.92 4.82 -15.50
CA LEU A 226 -2.03 4.51 -14.61
C LEU A 226 -2.99 5.69 -14.51
N TYR A 227 -4.27 5.43 -14.74
CA TYR A 227 -5.35 6.38 -14.64
C TYR A 227 -6.38 5.87 -13.64
N ILE A 228 -6.72 6.69 -12.63
CA ILE A 228 -7.70 6.34 -11.62
C ILE A 228 -8.84 7.36 -11.65
N GLY A 229 -10.07 6.86 -11.62
CA GLY A 229 -11.27 7.66 -11.40
C GLY A 229 -11.99 7.18 -10.15
N PHE A 230 -12.50 8.08 -9.31
CA PHE A 230 -13.24 7.70 -8.12
C PHE A 230 -14.38 8.67 -7.78
N ALA A 231 -15.37 8.16 -7.08
CA ALA A 231 -16.45 8.94 -6.48
C ALA A 231 -16.67 8.48 -5.04
N ARG A 232 -16.86 9.42 -4.13
CA ARG A 232 -17.08 9.18 -2.69
C ARG A 232 -18.22 9.98 -2.15
N SER A 233 -18.95 9.40 -1.24
CA SER A 233 -20.03 10.09 -0.54
C SER A 233 -20.07 9.70 0.93
N SER A 234 -20.57 10.62 1.76
CA SER A 234 -20.85 10.34 3.16
C SER A 234 -22.11 11.06 3.61
N PHE A 235 -22.83 10.45 4.52
CA PHE A 235 -24.00 11.01 5.15
C PHE A 235 -24.24 10.38 6.53
N ASP A 236 -24.88 11.12 7.41
CA ASP A 236 -25.26 10.67 8.74
C ASP A 236 -26.75 10.33 8.77
N ILE A 237 -27.07 9.23 9.42
CA ILE A 237 -28.44 8.81 9.74
C ILE A 237 -28.50 8.54 11.22
N GLU A 238 -29.11 9.44 12.01
CA GLU A 238 -29.13 9.37 13.47
C GLU A 238 -27.71 9.22 14.04
N ASP A 239 -27.43 8.12 14.72
CA ASP A 239 -26.14 7.81 15.33
C ASP A 239 -25.15 7.07 14.39
N ALA A 240 -25.55 6.85 13.15
CA ALA A 240 -24.73 6.17 12.15
C ALA A 240 -24.15 7.14 11.13
N SER A 241 -22.81 7.10 10.95
CA SER A 241 -22.11 7.74 9.84
C SER A 241 -21.77 6.67 8.78
N ILE A 242 -22.16 6.94 7.53
CA ILE A 242 -22.00 6.04 6.41
C ILE A 242 -21.09 6.71 5.37
N LEU A 243 -20.00 6.04 5.01
CA LEU A 243 -19.12 6.41 3.91
C LEU A 243 -19.16 5.30 2.88
N PHE A 244 -19.24 5.66 1.60
CA PHE A 244 -19.09 4.70 0.51
C PHE A 244 -18.32 5.34 -0.66
N GLY A 245 -17.62 4.49 -1.38
CA GLY A 245 -16.84 4.87 -2.54
C GLY A 245 -16.90 3.85 -3.65
N VAL A 246 -16.63 4.33 -4.85
CA VAL A 246 -16.36 3.50 -6.03
C VAL A 246 -15.12 4.03 -6.72
N SER A 247 -14.26 3.13 -7.20
CA SER A 247 -13.00 3.46 -7.85
C SER A 247 -12.77 2.58 -9.06
N ASN A 248 -12.11 3.13 -10.07
CA ASN A 248 -11.63 2.37 -11.23
C ASN A 248 -10.19 2.78 -11.53
N ALA A 249 -9.31 1.79 -11.74
CA ALA A 249 -7.90 1.98 -12.09
C ALA A 249 -7.62 1.24 -13.41
N MET A 250 -7.07 1.94 -14.39
CA MET A 250 -6.76 1.41 -15.73
C MET A 250 -5.31 1.71 -16.10
N GLY A 251 -4.61 0.71 -16.62
CA GLY A 251 -3.22 0.87 -17.06
C GLY A 251 -2.67 -0.38 -17.72
N THR A 252 -1.38 -0.35 -18.00
CA THR A 252 -0.66 -1.49 -18.56
C THR A 252 0.11 -2.21 -17.48
N THR A 253 0.16 -3.53 -17.55
CA THR A 253 1.00 -4.38 -16.71
C THR A 253 2.25 -4.79 -17.47
N ARG A 254 3.42 -4.65 -16.84
CA ARG A 254 4.72 -5.14 -17.31
C ARG A 254 5.42 -5.84 -16.15
N HIS A 255 5.61 -7.14 -16.26
CA HIS A 255 6.36 -7.92 -15.27
C HIS A 255 7.46 -8.71 -15.96
N ASP A 256 8.65 -8.69 -15.39
CA ASP A 256 9.80 -9.51 -15.77
C ASP A 256 10.13 -10.48 -14.62
N LEU A 257 9.81 -11.74 -14.80
CA LEU A 257 10.04 -12.83 -13.85
C LEU A 257 11.25 -13.67 -14.32
N ALA A 258 12.42 -13.07 -14.26
CA ALA A 258 13.66 -13.62 -14.79
C ALA A 258 13.64 -13.84 -16.35
N PHE A 259 12.73 -13.22 -17.06
CA PHE A 259 12.65 -13.32 -18.52
C PHE A 259 13.87 -12.69 -19.21
N SER A 260 14.44 -11.65 -18.64
CA SER A 260 15.70 -11.05 -19.10
C SER A 260 16.96 -11.84 -18.71
N SER A 261 16.84 -12.91 -17.93
CA SER A 261 17.96 -13.69 -17.39
C SER A 261 18.28 -14.89 -18.26
N ALA A 262 19.54 -15.01 -18.70
CA ALA A 262 19.97 -16.14 -19.53
C ALA A 262 20.25 -17.41 -18.69
N GLY A 263 19.97 -18.58 -19.29
CA GLY A 263 20.34 -19.88 -18.72
C GLY A 263 19.41 -20.45 -17.66
N ILE A 264 18.34 -19.73 -17.32
CA ILE A 264 17.24 -20.18 -16.45
C ILE A 264 15.93 -19.96 -17.17
N ALA A 265 14.89 -20.71 -16.82
CA ALA A 265 13.56 -20.42 -17.34
C ALA A 265 13.03 -19.10 -16.75
N GLY A 266 12.40 -18.31 -17.59
CA GLY A 266 11.85 -17.02 -17.20
C GLY A 266 10.54 -16.71 -17.90
N GLU A 267 9.72 -15.86 -17.29
CA GLU A 267 8.41 -15.43 -17.76
C GLU A 267 8.32 -13.92 -17.75
N ALA A 268 7.52 -13.35 -18.64
CA ALA A 268 7.19 -11.92 -18.62
C ALA A 268 5.75 -11.72 -19.07
N VAL A 269 5.14 -10.65 -18.58
CA VAL A 269 3.76 -10.29 -18.90
C VAL A 269 3.71 -8.89 -19.51
N ASP A 270 2.98 -8.80 -20.62
CA ASP A 270 2.54 -7.58 -21.27
C ASP A 270 1.01 -7.61 -21.37
N ALA A 271 0.32 -6.82 -20.56
CA ALA A 271 -1.14 -6.84 -20.51
C ALA A 271 -1.73 -5.45 -20.24
N ASN A 272 -2.99 -5.26 -20.64
CA ASN A 272 -3.83 -4.17 -20.15
C ASN A 272 -4.58 -4.65 -18.91
N THR A 273 -4.60 -3.83 -17.88
CA THR A 273 -5.24 -4.13 -16.60
C THR A 273 -6.27 -3.08 -16.27
N ASP A 274 -7.45 -3.56 -15.87
CA ASP A 274 -8.57 -2.76 -15.35
C ASP A 274 -9.00 -3.32 -14.00
N ILE A 275 -9.10 -2.45 -12.98
CA ILE A 275 -9.52 -2.82 -11.63
C ILE A 275 -10.66 -1.91 -11.21
N VAL A 276 -11.81 -2.51 -10.89
CA VAL A 276 -12.96 -1.80 -10.32
C VAL A 276 -13.08 -2.17 -8.85
N GLY A 277 -13.31 -1.18 -8.00
CA GLY A 277 -13.48 -1.35 -6.56
C GLY A 277 -14.70 -0.61 -6.00
N GLY A 278 -15.24 -1.14 -4.92
CA GLY A 278 -16.25 -0.46 -4.11
C GLY A 278 -15.93 -0.63 -2.64
N ASP A 279 -16.09 0.43 -1.86
CA ASP A 279 -15.84 0.46 -0.42
C ASP A 279 -17.05 0.98 0.35
N LEU A 280 -17.20 0.47 1.58
CA LEU A 280 -18.25 0.87 2.51
C LEU A 280 -17.68 0.92 3.92
N THR A 281 -17.87 2.02 4.62
CA THR A 281 -17.64 2.15 6.06
C THR A 281 -18.90 2.65 6.75
N VAL A 282 -19.34 1.93 7.78
CA VAL A 282 -20.47 2.32 8.63
C VAL A 282 -19.98 2.37 10.06
N LYS A 283 -20.10 3.54 10.71
CA LYS A 283 -19.79 3.70 12.13
C LYS A 283 -21.07 4.06 12.86
N TYR A 284 -21.42 3.25 13.83
CA TYR A 284 -22.56 3.48 14.72
C TYR A 284 -22.06 3.89 16.09
N SER A 285 -22.36 5.12 16.50
CA SER A 285 -21.98 5.71 17.78
C SER A 285 -22.96 5.25 18.86
N LEU A 286 -22.44 4.59 19.90
CA LEU A 286 -23.24 4.19 21.07
C LEU A 286 -23.31 5.31 22.10
N ASP A 287 -22.24 6.10 22.21
CA ASP A 287 -22.12 7.32 23.00
C ASP A 287 -20.92 8.15 22.49
N ALA A 288 -20.48 9.15 23.24
CA ALA A 288 -19.37 10.02 22.88
C ALA A 288 -18.01 9.30 22.73
N ILE A 289 -17.88 8.07 23.24
CA ILE A 289 -16.62 7.30 23.26
C ILE A 289 -16.77 5.99 22.52
N ARG A 290 -17.86 5.26 22.76
CA ARG A 290 -18.06 3.90 22.25
C ARG A 290 -18.74 3.89 20.90
N PHE A 291 -18.24 3.05 20.01
CA PHE A 291 -18.84 2.84 18.71
C PHE A 291 -18.63 1.40 18.21
N ILE A 292 -19.41 1.03 17.23
CA ILE A 292 -19.16 -0.15 16.40
C ILE A 292 -18.94 0.34 14.97
N MET A 293 -17.86 -0.11 14.33
CA MET A 293 -17.55 0.21 12.95
C MET A 293 -17.51 -1.06 12.12
N PHE A 294 -18.17 -1.04 10.98
CA PHE A 294 -18.06 -2.02 9.92
C PHE A 294 -17.37 -1.38 8.73
N GLN A 295 -16.41 -2.09 8.14
CA GLN A 295 -15.72 -1.67 6.92
C GLN A 295 -15.53 -2.86 5.99
N SER A 296 -15.74 -2.64 4.69
CA SER A 296 -15.58 -3.65 3.65
C SER A 296 -15.14 -3.01 2.35
N GLU A 297 -14.31 -3.70 1.58
CA GLU A 297 -13.98 -3.35 0.20
C GLU A 297 -14.04 -4.60 -0.66
N TYR A 298 -14.59 -4.46 -1.86
CA TYR A 298 -14.60 -5.46 -2.91
C TYR A 298 -13.82 -4.92 -4.11
N MET A 299 -12.99 -5.77 -4.73
CA MET A 299 -12.22 -5.45 -5.93
C MET A 299 -12.38 -6.55 -6.98
N TYR A 300 -12.43 -6.12 -8.25
CA TYR A 300 -12.46 -7.00 -9.41
C TYR A 300 -11.43 -6.52 -10.43
N ARG A 301 -10.49 -7.40 -10.81
CA ARG A 301 -9.45 -7.14 -11.81
C ARG A 301 -9.67 -7.97 -13.06
N VAL A 302 -9.55 -7.32 -14.22
CA VAL A 302 -9.41 -7.95 -15.54
C VAL A 302 -8.02 -7.62 -16.08
N MET A 303 -7.33 -8.62 -16.61
CA MET A 303 -6.01 -8.47 -17.22
C MET A 303 -5.98 -9.25 -18.52
N ASN A 304 -5.78 -8.56 -19.65
CA ASN A 304 -5.76 -9.14 -20.99
C ASN A 304 -4.49 -8.75 -21.73
N GLY A 305 -3.76 -9.76 -22.24
CA GLY A 305 -2.50 -9.50 -22.94
C GLY A 305 -1.78 -10.72 -23.42
N THR A 306 -0.47 -10.73 -23.24
CA THR A 306 0.43 -11.78 -23.68
C THR A 306 1.39 -12.15 -22.56
N GLU A 307 1.54 -13.43 -22.31
CA GLU A 307 2.62 -13.98 -21.51
C GLU A 307 3.73 -14.46 -22.46
N TYR A 308 4.94 -14.04 -22.14
CA TYR A 308 6.16 -14.48 -22.80
C TYR A 308 6.90 -15.44 -21.86
N ALA A 309 7.44 -16.50 -22.38
CA ALA A 309 8.25 -17.44 -21.61
C ALA A 309 9.46 -17.88 -22.42
N HIS A 310 10.55 -18.23 -21.76
CA HIS A 310 11.66 -18.95 -22.36
C HIS A 310 12.15 -20.06 -21.43
N ASP A 311 12.67 -21.09 -22.05
CA ASP A 311 13.34 -22.20 -21.36
C ASP A 311 14.82 -21.88 -21.05
N SER A 312 15.51 -22.82 -20.40
CA SER A 312 16.96 -22.70 -20.14
C SER A 312 17.84 -22.61 -21.39
N SER A 313 17.27 -22.89 -22.57
CA SER A 313 17.95 -22.74 -23.90
C SER A 313 17.70 -21.36 -24.51
N ASN A 314 17.00 -20.48 -23.80
CA ASN A 314 16.62 -19.10 -24.18
C ASN A 314 15.73 -19.04 -25.44
N VAL A 315 14.98 -20.09 -25.72
CA VAL A 315 13.98 -20.10 -26.79
C VAL A 315 12.72 -19.40 -26.29
N VAL A 316 12.42 -18.25 -26.88
CA VAL A 316 11.24 -17.43 -26.50
C VAL A 316 9.98 -17.96 -27.16
N SER A 317 8.94 -18.11 -26.37
CA SER A 317 7.57 -18.39 -26.81
C SER A 317 6.62 -17.32 -26.26
N SER A 318 5.44 -17.20 -26.85
CA SER A 318 4.41 -16.28 -26.35
C SER A 318 3.03 -16.92 -26.47
N VAL A 319 2.15 -16.58 -25.56
CA VAL A 319 0.78 -17.07 -25.48
C VAL A 319 -0.16 -15.96 -25.03
N GLY A 320 -1.40 -15.95 -25.53
CA GLY A 320 -2.42 -15.01 -25.05
C GLY A 320 -2.74 -15.25 -23.58
N LEU A 321 -2.82 -14.17 -22.80
CA LEU A 321 -3.12 -14.16 -21.39
C LEU A 321 -4.47 -13.50 -21.14
N ASP A 322 -5.32 -14.16 -20.34
CA ASP A 322 -6.58 -13.61 -19.83
C ASP A 322 -6.72 -13.98 -18.36
N LYS A 323 -6.90 -12.99 -17.48
CA LYS A 323 -7.08 -13.19 -16.04
C LYS A 323 -8.26 -12.41 -15.52
N HIS A 324 -9.08 -13.06 -14.70
CA HIS A 324 -10.17 -12.44 -13.96
C HIS A 324 -10.04 -12.78 -12.48
N HIS A 325 -9.88 -11.77 -11.65
CA HIS A 325 -9.69 -11.93 -10.22
C HIS A 325 -10.68 -11.09 -9.44
N SER A 326 -11.21 -11.62 -8.34
CA SER A 326 -11.99 -10.83 -7.41
C SER A 326 -11.77 -11.26 -5.98
N GLY A 327 -12.09 -10.37 -5.07
CA GLY A 327 -12.07 -10.66 -3.65
C GLY A 327 -12.61 -9.49 -2.85
N PHE A 328 -12.76 -9.72 -1.56
CA PHE A 328 -13.18 -8.70 -0.62
C PHE A 328 -12.58 -8.95 0.76
N TYR A 329 -12.65 -7.94 1.60
CA TYR A 329 -12.60 -8.13 3.03
C TYR A 329 -13.82 -7.48 3.68
N ALA A 330 -14.17 -7.97 4.86
CA ALA A 330 -15.17 -7.38 5.74
C ALA A 330 -14.63 -7.43 7.17
N GLN A 331 -14.61 -6.29 7.86
CA GLN A 331 -14.15 -6.18 9.24
C GLN A 331 -15.15 -5.44 10.09
N ALA A 332 -15.23 -5.86 11.35
CA ALA A 332 -16.00 -5.17 12.39
C ALA A 332 -15.07 -4.87 13.56
N VAL A 333 -15.11 -3.63 14.03
CA VAL A 333 -14.32 -3.15 15.17
C VAL A 333 -15.26 -2.47 16.16
N ALA A 334 -15.18 -2.85 17.43
CA ALA A 334 -15.93 -2.21 18.50
C ALA A 334 -14.95 -1.52 19.46
N LYS A 335 -15.14 -0.22 19.65
CA LYS A 335 -14.51 0.55 20.72
C LYS A 335 -15.32 0.40 21.99
N LEU A 336 -14.75 -0.28 22.98
CA LEU A 336 -15.44 -0.63 24.23
C LEU A 336 -15.40 0.50 25.26
N ASP A 337 -14.28 1.23 25.28
CA ASP A 337 -14.04 2.41 26.11
C ASP A 337 -12.93 3.29 25.49
N GLN A 338 -12.35 4.22 26.25
CA GLN A 338 -11.27 5.10 25.77
C GLN A 338 -10.00 4.36 25.34
N ARG A 339 -9.78 3.12 25.85
CA ARG A 339 -8.51 2.39 25.73
C ARG A 339 -8.61 1.06 24.98
N TRP A 340 -9.78 0.43 24.97
CA TRP A 340 -9.94 -0.93 24.47
C TRP A 340 -10.75 -0.97 23.18
N ASN A 341 -10.17 -1.62 22.17
CA ASN A 341 -10.85 -2.02 20.95
C ASN A 341 -10.78 -3.53 20.79
N ILE A 342 -11.81 -4.11 20.18
CA ILE A 342 -11.82 -5.50 19.72
C ILE A 342 -12.27 -5.54 18.26
N GLY A 343 -11.78 -6.50 17.50
CA GLY A 343 -12.17 -6.59 16.09
C GLY A 343 -12.07 -7.99 15.53
N VAL A 344 -12.84 -8.22 14.47
CA VAL A 344 -12.77 -9.42 13.63
C VAL A 344 -12.72 -9.00 12.17
N ARG A 345 -11.98 -9.75 11.34
CA ARG A 345 -11.91 -9.56 9.89
C ARG A 345 -11.98 -10.89 9.16
N TYR A 346 -12.72 -10.91 8.10
CA TYR A 346 -12.77 -11.98 7.11
C TYR A 346 -12.28 -11.43 5.77
N ASP A 347 -11.27 -12.07 5.21
CA ASP A 347 -10.74 -11.80 3.88
C ASP A 347 -11.04 -13.00 2.98
N LEU A 348 -11.40 -12.75 1.72
CA LEU A 348 -11.64 -13.80 0.73
C LEU A 348 -11.15 -13.36 -0.66
N LEU A 349 -10.17 -14.10 -1.23
CA LEU A 349 -9.90 -14.05 -2.66
C LEU A 349 -10.85 -15.04 -3.33
N MET A 350 -11.79 -14.53 -4.13
CA MET A 350 -12.95 -15.29 -4.63
C MET A 350 -12.68 -15.92 -5.99
N GLN A 351 -12.81 -15.12 -7.04
CA GLN A 351 -12.60 -15.54 -8.42
C GLN A 351 -11.12 -15.55 -8.75
N ASN A 352 -10.67 -16.58 -9.42
CA ASN A 352 -9.29 -16.77 -9.85
C ASN A 352 -9.26 -17.54 -11.17
N ASP A 353 -9.71 -16.89 -12.22
CA ASP A 353 -9.73 -17.45 -13.56
C ASP A 353 -8.48 -16.98 -14.31
N VAL A 354 -7.65 -17.92 -14.70
CA VAL A 354 -6.44 -17.69 -15.50
C VAL A 354 -6.51 -18.56 -16.73
N SER A 355 -6.41 -17.95 -17.91
CA SER A 355 -6.39 -18.64 -19.20
C SER A 355 -5.13 -18.29 -19.98
N LEU A 356 -4.43 -19.29 -20.47
CA LEU A 356 -3.28 -19.16 -21.36
C LEU A 356 -3.61 -19.81 -22.71
N GLY A 357 -3.58 -19.02 -23.79
CA GLY A 357 -3.95 -19.48 -25.12
C GLY A 357 -5.37 -20.06 -25.22
N GLY A 358 -6.32 -19.55 -24.41
CA GLY A 358 -7.68 -20.04 -24.31
C GLY A 358 -7.84 -21.30 -23.45
N THR A 359 -6.77 -21.79 -22.82
CA THR A 359 -6.82 -22.96 -21.93
C THR A 359 -6.83 -22.51 -20.47
N ASN A 360 -7.88 -22.89 -19.72
CA ASN A 360 -7.99 -22.60 -18.29
C ASN A 360 -6.92 -23.32 -17.49
N GLN A 361 -6.21 -22.60 -16.61
CA GLN A 361 -5.11 -23.12 -15.79
C GLN A 361 -5.57 -23.75 -14.46
N HIS A 362 -6.88 -23.82 -14.21
CA HIS A 362 -7.48 -24.45 -13.01
C HIS A 362 -6.84 -23.97 -11.69
N MET A 363 -6.77 -22.65 -11.51
CA MET A 363 -6.21 -22.06 -10.30
C MET A 363 -7.11 -22.32 -9.08
N PRO A 364 -6.51 -22.43 -7.85
CA PRO A 364 -7.30 -22.44 -6.62
C PRO A 364 -8.10 -21.14 -6.46
N TYR A 365 -9.31 -21.24 -5.94
CA TYR A 365 -10.24 -20.13 -5.72
C TYR A 365 -10.87 -20.23 -4.33
N ASN A 366 -11.58 -19.19 -3.88
CA ASN A 366 -12.13 -19.08 -2.52
C ASN A 366 -11.07 -19.26 -1.44
N LEU A 367 -10.08 -18.38 -1.42
CA LEU A 367 -8.92 -18.45 -0.55
C LEU A 367 -9.14 -17.53 0.67
N PRO A 368 -9.55 -18.06 1.84
CA PRO A 368 -9.91 -17.25 3.00
C PRO A 368 -8.76 -16.94 3.94
N ARG A 369 -8.92 -15.85 4.71
CA ARG A 369 -8.20 -15.59 5.96
C ARG A 369 -9.17 -15.07 7.02
N TYR A 370 -8.99 -15.51 8.24
CA TYR A 370 -9.76 -15.11 9.41
C TYR A 370 -8.83 -14.43 10.39
N SER A 371 -9.19 -13.23 10.84
CA SER A 371 -8.40 -12.45 11.79
C SER A 371 -9.26 -12.01 12.97
N SER A 372 -8.68 -11.99 14.17
CA SER A 372 -9.28 -11.39 15.35
C SER A 372 -8.23 -10.59 16.09
N MET A 373 -8.62 -9.48 16.70
CA MET A 373 -7.69 -8.64 17.46
C MET A 373 -8.32 -8.09 18.74
N ILE A 374 -7.47 -7.84 19.70
CA ILE A 374 -7.71 -6.96 20.84
C ILE A 374 -6.61 -5.92 20.90
N GLU A 375 -6.99 -4.68 21.12
CA GLU A 375 -6.10 -3.54 21.15
C GLU A 375 -6.28 -2.76 22.45
N TYR A 376 -5.17 -2.35 23.03
CA TYR A 376 -5.10 -1.50 24.20
C TYR A 376 -4.28 -0.26 23.91
N SER A 377 -4.87 0.92 24.06
CA SER A 377 -4.22 2.22 23.87
C SER A 377 -4.12 2.92 25.25
N PRO A 378 -2.96 2.83 25.92
CA PRO A 378 -2.75 3.54 27.20
C PRO A 378 -3.00 5.03 27.07
N THR A 379 -2.58 5.60 25.95
CA THR A 379 -2.74 7.01 25.55
C THR A 379 -3.00 7.08 24.04
N GLU A 380 -3.26 8.26 23.51
CA GLU A 380 -3.35 8.51 22.07
C GLU A 380 -2.01 8.31 21.31
N PHE A 381 -0.88 8.27 22.04
CA PHE A 381 0.47 8.14 21.49
C PHE A 381 1.03 6.71 21.54
N SER A 382 0.26 5.77 22.09
CA SER A 382 0.74 4.38 22.21
C SER A 382 -0.39 3.38 22.04
N ARG A 383 -0.10 2.30 21.31
CA ARG A 383 -1.04 1.23 21.00
C ARG A 383 -0.35 -0.13 21.11
N LEU A 384 -0.97 -1.05 21.82
CA LEU A 384 -0.57 -2.45 21.91
C LEU A 384 -1.70 -3.29 21.32
N ARG A 385 -1.40 -4.13 20.35
CA ARG A 385 -2.37 -5.00 19.68
C ARG A 385 -1.93 -6.45 19.74
N LEU A 386 -2.83 -7.33 20.15
CA LEU A 386 -2.70 -8.77 20.00
C LEU A 386 -3.67 -9.20 18.90
N GLN A 387 -3.13 -9.80 17.84
CA GLN A 387 -3.89 -10.32 16.72
C GLN A 387 -3.62 -11.81 16.52
N ILE A 388 -4.64 -12.54 16.13
CA ILE A 388 -4.56 -13.95 15.74
C ILE A 388 -5.14 -14.06 14.33
N ASP A 389 -4.35 -14.67 13.44
CA ASP A 389 -4.76 -14.97 12.06
C ASP A 389 -4.76 -16.47 11.81
N ARG A 390 -5.78 -16.96 11.14
CA ARG A 390 -5.81 -18.24 10.43
C ARG A 390 -5.85 -17.94 8.94
N ASP A 391 -4.74 -18.20 8.24
CA ASP A 391 -4.59 -17.94 6.81
C ASP A 391 -4.62 -19.26 6.03
N GLU A 392 -5.57 -19.38 5.12
CA GLU A 392 -5.76 -20.53 4.23
C GLU A 392 -5.63 -20.12 2.75
N SER A 393 -5.15 -18.90 2.49
CA SER A 393 -5.04 -18.33 1.15
C SER A 393 -3.72 -18.64 0.44
N ARG A 394 -2.76 -19.23 1.13
CA ARG A 394 -1.38 -19.39 0.64
C ARG A 394 -1.11 -20.80 0.11
N PHE A 395 -0.32 -20.85 -0.96
CA PHE A 395 0.03 -22.09 -1.65
C PHE A 395 1.51 -22.12 -2.00
N VAL A 396 2.02 -23.32 -2.24
CA VAL A 396 3.32 -23.56 -2.90
C VAL A 396 3.08 -24.30 -4.20
N GLN A 397 3.81 -23.90 -5.25
CA GLN A 397 3.81 -24.62 -6.51
C GLN A 397 4.63 -25.90 -6.40
N THR A 398 4.09 -27.02 -6.90
CA THR A 398 4.72 -28.34 -6.94
C THR A 398 4.66 -28.88 -8.35
N SER A 399 5.39 -29.98 -8.61
CA SER A 399 5.31 -30.66 -9.93
C SER A 399 3.92 -31.21 -10.27
N GLY A 400 3.04 -31.36 -9.26
CA GLY A 400 1.64 -31.82 -9.43
C GLY A 400 0.59 -30.70 -9.40
N GLY A 401 1.02 -29.43 -9.40
CA GLY A 401 0.14 -28.28 -9.30
C GLY A 401 0.28 -27.52 -7.98
N TRP A 402 -0.79 -26.86 -7.50
CA TRP A 402 -0.79 -26.03 -6.31
C TRP A 402 -1.14 -26.83 -5.06
N SER A 403 -0.32 -26.70 -4.01
CA SER A 403 -0.54 -27.31 -2.69
C SER A 403 -0.81 -26.24 -1.65
N GLN A 404 -1.99 -26.27 -1.04
CA GLN A 404 -2.39 -25.33 0.02
C GLN A 404 -1.52 -25.49 1.25
N GLN A 405 -1.13 -24.38 1.85
CA GLN A 405 -0.24 -24.33 3.03
C GLN A 405 -0.86 -23.40 4.10
N PRO A 406 -1.91 -23.88 4.78
CA PRO A 406 -2.56 -23.06 5.79
C PRO A 406 -1.65 -22.92 7.02
N TYR A 407 -1.68 -21.73 7.64
CA TYR A 407 -0.95 -21.47 8.88
C TYR A 407 -1.78 -20.63 9.86
N THR A 408 -1.37 -20.67 11.12
CA THR A 408 -1.87 -19.82 12.18
C THR A 408 -0.73 -18.98 12.71
N GLN A 409 -1.00 -17.69 12.93
CA GLN A 409 -0.04 -16.80 13.57
C GLN A 409 -0.69 -15.97 14.67
N VAL A 410 0.14 -15.61 15.65
CA VAL A 410 -0.16 -14.65 16.70
C VAL A 410 0.83 -13.52 16.57
N ILE A 411 0.32 -12.29 16.51
CA ILE A 411 1.10 -11.06 16.37
C ILE A 411 0.86 -10.21 17.61
N LEU A 412 1.92 -9.88 18.33
CA LEU A 412 1.92 -8.85 19.37
C LEU A 412 2.60 -7.61 18.81
N GLN A 413 1.83 -6.59 18.47
CA GLN A 413 2.30 -5.34 17.85
C GLN A 413 2.32 -4.22 18.87
N ALA A 414 3.35 -3.38 18.84
CA ALA A 414 3.43 -2.13 19.59
C ALA A 414 3.74 -0.97 18.64
N ASN A 415 2.90 0.06 18.72
CA ASN A 415 3.04 1.27 17.92
C ASN A 415 3.14 2.49 18.86
N PHE A 416 4.12 3.35 18.60
CA PHE A 416 4.39 4.56 19.37
C PHE A 416 4.51 5.75 18.45
N THR A 417 3.89 6.85 18.81
CA THR A 417 3.88 8.10 18.04
C THR A 417 4.35 9.26 18.90
N ILE A 418 5.19 10.14 18.36
CA ILE A 418 5.59 11.39 18.99
C ILE A 418 5.42 12.54 17.99
N GLY A 419 5.13 13.76 18.48
CA GLY A 419 4.99 14.98 17.68
C GLY A 419 3.55 15.30 17.31
N ALA A 420 3.38 16.18 16.33
CA ALA A 420 2.08 16.63 15.85
C ALA A 420 1.47 15.56 14.93
N HIS A 421 0.87 14.54 15.52
CA HIS A 421 0.16 13.50 14.78
C HIS A 421 -1.24 14.00 14.43
N GLY A 422 -1.61 13.94 13.13
CA GLY A 422 -2.97 14.21 12.70
C GLY A 422 -3.97 13.27 13.39
N ALA A 423 -5.14 13.78 13.76
CA ALA A 423 -6.20 12.93 14.29
C ALA A 423 -6.49 11.79 13.29
N HIS A 424 -6.64 10.56 13.81
CA HIS A 424 -7.00 9.42 12.97
C HIS A 424 -8.22 9.76 12.12
N ALA A 425 -8.06 9.75 10.80
CA ALA A 425 -9.16 9.99 9.88
C ALA A 425 -10.22 8.91 10.09
N PHE A 426 -11.42 9.38 10.25
CA PHE A 426 -12.62 8.57 10.49
C PHE A 426 -13.14 7.95 9.19
#